data_eb80c75c76ac208dedebaa27dd7651f7
#
_entry.id   eb80c75c76ac208dedebaa27dd7651f7
#
_cell.length_a   1.000
_cell.length_b   1.000
_cell.length_c   1.000
_cell.angle_alpha   90.00
_cell.angle_beta   90.00
_cell.angle_gamma   90.00
#
_symmetry.space_group_name_H-M   'P 1'
#
loop_
_entity.id
_entity.type
_entity.pdbx_description
1 polymer ?
#
loop_
_entity_poly.entity_id
_entity_poly.type
_entity_poly.pdbx_seq_one_letter_code
_entity_poly.pdbx_strand_id
1 'polypeptide(L)'
;MINMVQNAKDQAAALAMAAYQAAVADGTLPQAEVKTAPVEIPKDTANGDFTTTFALAASKALRQPPRNIAQALLDHMDLAGSYFASAEIAGPGFLNFRLNDSWYAAVCEAVESEGAGYGTADHLKGQKIMVEFVSANPTGPMH
;
A
#
# COMPACT_ATOMS: atom_id res chain seq x y z
N MET A 1 -5.53 8.17 -16.65
CA MET A 1 -4.16 7.83 -16.18
C MET A 1 -4.22 6.70 -15.15
N ILE A 2 -3.49 5.63 -15.37
CA ILE A 2 -3.38 4.49 -14.45
C ILE A 2 -2.39 4.86 -13.35
N ASN A 3 -2.82 4.78 -12.09
CA ASN A 3 -1.93 5.01 -10.94
C ASN A 3 -1.62 3.67 -10.27
N MET A 4 -0.52 3.03 -10.69
CA MET A 4 -0.12 1.71 -10.23
C MET A 4 0.22 1.66 -8.74
N VAL A 5 0.71 2.77 -8.16
CA VAL A 5 0.95 2.87 -6.72
C VAL A 5 -0.38 2.88 -5.97
N GLN A 6 -1.36 3.64 -6.45
CA GLN A 6 -2.69 3.66 -5.82
C GLN A 6 -3.39 2.32 -5.97
N ASN A 7 -3.29 1.67 -7.13
CA ASN A 7 -3.85 0.34 -7.35
C ASN A 7 -3.27 -0.70 -6.37
N ALA A 8 -1.97 -0.67 -6.11
CA ALA A 8 -1.35 -1.55 -5.11
C ALA A 8 -1.84 -1.24 -3.68
N LYS A 9 -1.97 0.05 -3.32
CA LYS A 9 -2.53 0.45 -2.02
C LYS A 9 -3.97 -0.03 -1.84
N ASP A 10 -4.80 0.15 -2.85
CA ASP A 10 -6.20 -0.28 -2.81
C ASP A 10 -6.31 -1.80 -2.69
N GLN A 11 -5.43 -2.53 -3.38
CA GLN A 11 -5.36 -3.98 -3.27
C GLN A 11 -4.91 -4.44 -1.86
N ALA A 12 -3.90 -3.80 -1.26
CA ALA A 12 -3.49 -4.10 0.11
C ALA A 12 -4.61 -3.84 1.12
N ALA A 13 -5.34 -2.73 0.97
CA ALA A 13 -6.50 -2.43 1.82
C ALA A 13 -7.62 -3.46 1.65
N ALA A 14 -7.90 -3.89 0.41
CA ALA A 14 -8.89 -4.92 0.12
C ALA A 14 -8.49 -6.28 0.70
N LEU A 15 -7.21 -6.67 0.61
CA LEU A 15 -6.68 -7.90 1.21
C LEU A 15 -6.83 -7.91 2.74
N ALA A 16 -6.51 -6.80 3.40
CA ALA A 16 -6.69 -6.68 4.85
C ALA A 16 -8.16 -6.79 5.25
N MET A 17 -9.07 -6.17 4.50
CA MET A 17 -10.52 -6.25 4.78
C MET A 17 -11.07 -7.65 4.50
N ALA A 18 -10.64 -8.31 3.42
CA ALA A 18 -11.05 -9.69 3.11
C ALA A 18 -10.56 -10.66 4.18
N ALA A 19 -9.32 -10.51 4.65
CA ALA A 19 -8.78 -11.30 5.75
C ALA A 19 -9.59 -11.09 7.06
N TYR A 20 -9.99 -9.86 7.35
CA TYR A 20 -10.86 -9.55 8.48
C TYR A 20 -12.20 -10.28 8.36
N GLN A 21 -12.85 -10.20 7.20
CA GLN A 21 -14.12 -10.87 6.96
C GLN A 21 -14.01 -12.39 7.10
N ALA A 22 -12.93 -12.99 6.60
CA ALA A 22 -12.65 -14.41 6.76
C ALA A 22 -12.45 -14.80 8.23
N ALA A 23 -11.71 -14.01 8.99
CA ALA A 23 -11.48 -14.21 10.42
C ALA A 23 -12.77 -14.06 11.25
N VAL A 24 -13.68 -13.19 10.83
CA VAL A 24 -15.02 -13.08 11.45
C VAL A 24 -15.89 -14.29 11.11
N ALA A 25 -15.84 -14.75 9.85
CA ALA A 25 -16.64 -15.89 9.40
C ALA A 25 -16.32 -17.20 10.14
N ASP A 26 -15.05 -17.41 10.51
CA ASP A 26 -14.62 -18.60 11.27
C ASP A 26 -14.61 -18.39 12.79
N GLY A 27 -14.96 -17.18 13.26
CA GLY A 27 -15.05 -16.86 14.68
C GLY A 27 -13.72 -16.46 15.35
N THR A 28 -12.62 -16.30 14.58
CA THR A 28 -11.32 -15.87 15.12
C THR A 28 -11.36 -14.43 15.59
N LEU A 29 -12.07 -13.54 14.86
CA LEU A 29 -12.30 -12.15 15.25
C LEU A 29 -13.79 -11.87 15.44
N PRO A 30 -14.15 -10.94 16.37
CA PRO A 30 -15.52 -10.54 16.54
C PRO A 30 -16.01 -9.67 15.37
N GLN A 31 -17.30 -9.76 15.08
CA GLN A 31 -17.96 -8.83 14.16
C GLN A 31 -18.04 -7.44 14.80
N ALA A 32 -17.52 -6.44 14.13
CA ALA A 32 -17.63 -5.04 14.54
C ALA A 32 -17.61 -4.13 13.32
N GLU A 33 -18.02 -2.89 13.51
CA GLU A 33 -17.86 -1.86 12.50
C GLU A 33 -16.40 -1.39 12.48
N VAL A 34 -15.64 -1.90 11.51
CA VAL A 34 -14.26 -1.49 11.25
C VAL A 34 -14.17 -0.71 9.95
N LYS A 35 -13.38 0.35 9.98
CA LYS A 35 -13.09 1.15 8.79
C LYS A 35 -11.81 0.66 8.15
N THR A 36 -11.73 0.75 6.83
CA THR A 36 -10.47 0.56 6.12
C THR A 36 -9.45 1.58 6.62
N ALA A 37 -8.26 1.11 6.98
CA ALA A 37 -7.17 2.00 7.33
C ALA A 37 -6.38 2.39 6.08
N PRO A 38 -5.74 3.57 6.08
CA PRO A 38 -4.90 3.96 4.97
C PRO A 38 -3.73 3.00 4.80
N VAL A 39 -3.34 2.81 3.54
CA VAL A 39 -2.11 2.12 3.16
C VAL A 39 -1.09 3.17 2.75
N GLU A 40 0.06 3.14 3.38
CA GLU A 40 1.12 4.13 3.19
C GLU A 40 2.41 3.47 2.71
N ILE A 41 3.30 4.28 2.16
CA ILE A 41 4.68 3.86 1.88
C ILE A 41 5.48 4.09 3.16
N PRO A 42 6.10 3.05 3.74
CA PRO A 42 6.89 3.22 4.96
C PRO A 42 8.10 4.12 4.71
N LYS A 43 8.50 4.88 5.71
CA LYS A 43 9.70 5.75 5.62
C LYS A 43 10.99 4.94 5.48
N ASP A 44 11.04 3.77 6.10
CA ASP A 44 12.16 2.85 6.06
C ASP A 44 11.81 1.67 5.14
N THR A 45 12.58 1.47 4.08
CA THR A 45 12.42 0.39 3.11
C THR A 45 12.58 -1.01 3.71
N ALA A 46 13.23 -1.12 4.88
CA ALA A 46 13.29 -2.37 5.64
C ALA A 46 11.89 -2.88 6.03
N ASN A 47 10.93 -1.97 6.18
CA ASN A 47 9.53 -2.27 6.50
C ASN A 47 8.67 -2.64 5.28
N GLY A 48 9.27 -2.96 4.13
CA GLY A 48 8.54 -3.34 2.92
C GLY A 48 8.21 -2.16 2.01
N ASP A 49 7.33 -2.42 1.04
CA ASP A 49 6.92 -1.42 0.04
C ASP A 49 5.68 -0.65 0.47
N PHE A 50 4.76 -1.31 1.18
CA PHE A 50 3.55 -0.70 1.73
C PHE A 50 3.31 -1.18 3.17
N THR A 51 2.63 -0.34 3.94
CA THR A 51 2.24 -0.65 5.32
C THR A 51 0.81 -0.18 5.59
N THR A 52 0.07 -0.91 6.43
CA THR A 52 -1.24 -0.49 6.92
C THR A 52 -1.32 -0.56 8.43
N THR A 53 -2.05 0.37 9.01
CA THR A 53 -2.38 0.43 10.43
C THR A 53 -3.74 -0.19 10.75
N PHE A 54 -4.29 -1.03 9.87
CA PHE A 54 -5.64 -1.60 10.03
C PHE A 54 -5.86 -2.23 11.42
N ALA A 55 -4.94 -3.09 11.87
CA ALA A 55 -5.06 -3.76 13.16
C ALA A 55 -5.02 -2.77 14.34
N LEU A 56 -4.21 -1.72 14.25
CA LEU A 56 -4.15 -0.64 15.25
C LEU A 56 -5.46 0.13 15.29
N ALA A 57 -6.01 0.50 14.14
CA ALA A 57 -7.28 1.23 14.04
C ALA A 57 -8.47 0.40 14.53
N ALA A 58 -8.48 -0.91 14.24
CA ALA A 58 -9.54 -1.83 14.63
C ALA A 58 -9.49 -2.26 16.09
N SER A 59 -8.37 -2.09 16.80
CA SER A 59 -8.13 -2.63 18.15
C SER A 59 -9.18 -2.21 19.17
N LYS A 60 -9.63 -0.95 19.12
CA LYS A 60 -10.65 -0.43 20.01
C LYS A 60 -12.04 -1.03 19.73
N ALA A 61 -12.40 -1.15 18.46
CA ALA A 61 -13.68 -1.71 18.04
C ALA A 61 -13.77 -3.21 18.33
N LEU A 62 -12.67 -3.94 18.11
CA LEU A 62 -12.60 -5.39 18.34
C LEU A 62 -12.25 -5.74 19.79
N ARG A 63 -11.87 -4.77 20.62
CA ARG A 63 -11.45 -4.97 22.03
C ARG A 63 -10.34 -6.03 22.17
N GLN A 64 -9.41 -6.02 21.24
CA GLN A 64 -8.27 -6.93 21.21
C GLN A 64 -6.95 -6.17 20.99
N PRO A 65 -5.82 -6.74 21.45
CA PRO A 65 -4.51 -6.17 21.17
C PRO A 65 -4.27 -6.12 19.65
N PRO A 66 -3.71 -5.01 19.13
CA PRO A 66 -3.49 -4.86 17.69
C PRO A 66 -2.65 -5.99 17.08
N ARG A 67 -1.66 -6.49 17.82
CA ARG A 67 -0.80 -7.58 17.34
C ARG A 67 -1.57 -8.90 17.16
N ASN A 68 -2.55 -9.20 18.01
CA ASN A 68 -3.39 -10.37 17.85
C ASN A 68 -4.31 -10.22 16.63
N ILE A 69 -4.86 -9.02 16.41
CA ILE A 69 -5.66 -8.73 15.22
C ILE A 69 -4.78 -8.88 13.97
N ALA A 70 -3.57 -8.31 13.96
CA ALA A 70 -2.65 -8.41 12.85
C ALA A 70 -2.29 -9.87 12.53
N GLN A 71 -2.10 -10.71 13.57
CA GLN A 71 -1.84 -12.13 13.38
C GLN A 71 -3.06 -12.85 12.77
N ALA A 72 -4.25 -12.59 13.27
CA ALA A 72 -5.48 -13.15 12.70
C ALA A 72 -5.68 -12.74 11.24
N LEU A 73 -5.39 -11.48 10.90
CA LEU A 73 -5.43 -11.01 9.50
C LEU A 73 -4.40 -11.75 8.64
N LEU A 74 -3.17 -11.91 9.12
CA LEU A 74 -2.12 -12.60 8.38
C LEU A 74 -2.47 -14.07 8.13
N ASP A 75 -3.02 -14.75 9.14
CA ASP A 75 -3.43 -16.16 9.06
C ASP A 75 -4.58 -16.39 8.06
N HIS A 76 -5.41 -15.37 7.80
CA HIS A 76 -6.53 -15.41 6.86
C HIS A 76 -6.28 -14.68 5.54
N MET A 77 -5.06 -14.16 5.34
CA MET A 77 -4.74 -13.38 4.15
C MET A 77 -4.33 -14.28 3.00
N ASP A 78 -5.05 -14.21 1.90
CA ASP A 78 -4.70 -14.87 0.66
C ASP A 78 -4.05 -13.87 -0.31
N LEU A 79 -2.74 -14.03 -0.55
CA LEU A 79 -1.99 -13.19 -1.46
C LEU A 79 -1.98 -13.72 -2.91
N ALA A 80 -2.60 -14.88 -3.17
CA ALA A 80 -2.62 -15.46 -4.51
C ALA A 80 -3.26 -14.52 -5.54
N GLY A 81 -2.57 -14.32 -6.66
CA GLY A 81 -3.03 -13.42 -7.73
C GLY A 81 -2.95 -11.93 -7.40
N SER A 82 -2.37 -11.58 -6.25
CA SER A 82 -2.13 -10.18 -5.89
C SER A 82 -0.76 -9.69 -6.34
N TYR A 83 -0.52 -8.38 -6.20
CA TYR A 83 0.78 -7.76 -6.44
C TYR A 83 1.79 -8.00 -5.31
N PHE A 84 1.45 -8.79 -4.28
CA PHE A 84 2.28 -8.96 -3.11
C PHE A 84 2.87 -10.37 -3.01
N ALA A 85 4.17 -10.40 -2.75
CA ALA A 85 4.91 -11.64 -2.50
C ALA A 85 4.76 -12.10 -1.05
N SER A 86 4.67 -11.15 -0.12
CA SER A 86 4.58 -11.44 1.32
C SER A 86 3.91 -10.31 2.08
N ALA A 87 3.35 -10.67 3.23
CA ALA A 87 2.91 -9.75 4.26
C ALA A 87 3.52 -10.19 5.60
N GLU A 88 3.91 -9.23 6.44
CA GLU A 88 4.53 -9.50 7.74
C GLU A 88 4.04 -8.50 8.80
N ILE A 89 4.10 -8.91 10.06
CA ILE A 89 3.72 -8.07 11.19
C ILE A 89 4.95 -7.36 11.71
N ALA A 90 4.87 -6.04 11.87
CA ALA A 90 5.92 -5.23 12.48
C ALA A 90 5.40 -4.45 13.68
N GLY A 91 6.28 -4.26 14.67
CA GLY A 91 5.99 -3.45 15.85
C GLY A 91 4.70 -3.86 16.57
N PRO A 92 3.86 -2.90 16.95
CA PRO A 92 2.64 -3.14 17.74
C PRO A 92 1.47 -3.75 16.94
N GLY A 93 1.59 -3.91 15.62
CA GLY A 93 0.53 -4.44 14.78
C GLY A 93 0.43 -3.79 13.40
N PHE A 94 1.52 -3.24 12.88
CA PHE A 94 1.61 -2.86 11.47
C PHE A 94 1.62 -4.11 10.60
N LEU A 95 0.94 -4.07 9.48
CA LEU A 95 1.05 -5.06 8.41
C LEU A 95 1.86 -4.45 7.26
N ASN A 96 3.01 -5.03 7.00
CA ASN A 96 3.94 -4.61 5.95
C ASN A 96 3.85 -5.58 4.78
N PHE A 97 3.75 -5.03 3.57
CA PHE A 97 3.62 -5.77 2.33
C PHE A 97 4.84 -5.57 1.45
N ARG A 98 5.28 -6.64 0.78
CA ARG A 98 6.33 -6.58 -0.24
C ARG A 98 5.75 -6.94 -1.60
N LEU A 99 6.06 -6.11 -2.59
CA LEU A 99 5.64 -6.32 -3.97
C LEU A 99 6.32 -7.56 -4.58
N ASN A 100 5.64 -8.17 -5.53
CA ASN A 100 6.18 -9.22 -6.39
C ASN A 100 6.46 -8.70 -7.81
N ASP A 101 7.07 -9.54 -8.63
CA ASP A 101 7.45 -9.17 -10.00
C ASP A 101 6.26 -8.84 -10.89
N SER A 102 5.05 -9.34 -10.59
CA SER A 102 3.85 -9.06 -11.40
C SER A 102 3.43 -7.59 -11.33
N TRP A 103 3.69 -6.89 -10.21
CA TRP A 103 3.43 -5.46 -10.14
C TRP A 103 4.34 -4.66 -11.08
N TYR A 104 5.62 -5.00 -11.13
CA TYR A 104 6.57 -4.32 -12.02
C TYR A 104 6.23 -4.59 -13.48
N ALA A 105 5.84 -5.82 -13.83
CA ALA A 105 5.35 -6.14 -15.17
C ALA A 105 4.10 -5.32 -15.52
N ALA A 106 3.13 -5.24 -14.62
CA ALA A 106 1.92 -4.44 -14.81
C ALA A 106 2.20 -2.93 -14.96
N VAL A 107 3.24 -2.41 -14.30
CA VAL A 107 3.71 -1.02 -14.54
C VAL A 107 4.20 -0.84 -15.97
N CYS A 108 5.00 -1.77 -16.49
CA CYS A 108 5.48 -1.71 -17.87
C CYS A 108 4.30 -1.77 -18.87
N GLU A 109 3.34 -2.66 -18.66
CA GLU A 109 2.14 -2.76 -19.47
C GLU A 109 1.29 -1.48 -19.45
N ALA A 110 1.16 -0.85 -18.26
CA ALA A 110 0.46 0.44 -18.11
C ALA A 110 1.17 1.56 -18.88
N VAL A 111 2.51 1.62 -18.82
CA VAL A 111 3.31 2.60 -19.58
C VAL A 111 3.10 2.41 -21.08
N GLU A 112 3.17 1.18 -21.57
CA GLU A 112 2.97 0.88 -22.99
C GLU A 112 1.55 1.21 -23.45
N SER A 113 0.54 0.88 -22.66
CA SER A 113 -0.87 1.11 -23.02
C SER A 113 -1.26 2.58 -23.03
N GLU A 114 -0.74 3.38 -22.09
CA GLU A 114 -1.00 4.82 -22.04
C GLU A 114 -0.08 5.64 -22.98
N GLY A 115 1.06 5.08 -23.37
CA GLY A 115 2.01 5.71 -24.29
C GLY A 115 2.38 7.12 -23.84
N ALA A 116 2.24 8.11 -24.74
CA ALA A 116 2.54 9.51 -24.47
C ALA A 116 1.65 10.15 -23.38
N GLY A 117 0.54 9.51 -23.00
CA GLY A 117 -0.33 9.96 -21.92
C GLY A 117 0.12 9.53 -20.53
N TYR A 118 1.05 8.58 -20.43
CA TYR A 118 1.53 8.10 -19.14
C TYR A 118 2.21 9.22 -18.33
N GLY A 119 1.86 9.32 -17.05
CA GLY A 119 2.41 10.36 -16.16
C GLY A 119 1.71 11.72 -16.28
N THR A 120 0.75 11.90 -17.18
CA THR A 120 -0.05 13.12 -17.21
C THR A 120 -1.07 13.14 -16.09
N ALA A 121 -1.38 14.32 -15.55
CA ALA A 121 -2.35 14.48 -14.49
C ALA A 121 -3.03 15.85 -14.56
N ASP A 122 -4.28 15.91 -14.13
CA ASP A 122 -5.09 17.13 -14.16
C ASP A 122 -5.11 17.91 -12.82
N HIS A 123 -4.49 17.38 -11.77
CA HIS A 123 -4.56 17.99 -10.43
C HIS A 123 -3.94 19.39 -10.33
N LEU A 124 -3.07 19.76 -11.29
CA LEU A 124 -2.48 21.10 -11.40
C LEU A 124 -3.10 21.95 -12.52
N LYS A 125 -4.20 21.48 -13.12
CA LYS A 125 -4.86 22.18 -14.21
C LYS A 125 -5.29 23.59 -13.79
N GLY A 126 -4.93 24.57 -14.61
CA GLY A 126 -5.21 25.99 -14.36
C GLY A 126 -4.22 26.68 -13.41
N GLN A 127 -3.23 25.97 -12.87
CA GLN A 127 -2.14 26.59 -12.10
C GLN A 127 -0.98 26.96 -13.02
N LYS A 128 -0.38 28.13 -12.77
CA LYS A 128 0.88 28.52 -13.41
C LYS A 128 2.02 28.05 -12.54
N ILE A 129 2.87 27.18 -13.09
CA ILE A 129 4.01 26.58 -12.37
C ILE A 129 5.28 26.99 -13.09
N MET A 130 6.24 27.49 -12.33
CA MET A 130 7.61 27.72 -12.79
C MET A 130 8.49 26.61 -12.21
N VAL A 131 9.27 25.96 -13.04
CA VAL A 131 10.19 24.91 -12.63
C VAL A 131 11.61 25.35 -12.99
N GLU A 132 12.49 25.38 -11.99
CA GLU A 132 13.92 25.59 -12.16
C GLU A 132 14.65 24.32 -11.80
N PHE A 133 15.40 23.72 -12.75
CA PHE A 133 16.04 22.44 -12.52
C PHE A 133 17.39 22.58 -11.84
N VAL A 134 18.38 23.10 -12.55
CA VAL A 134 19.75 23.19 -12.05
C VAL A 134 20.35 24.54 -12.44
N SER A 135 20.91 25.21 -11.45
CA SER A 135 21.75 26.39 -11.65
C SER A 135 23.10 26.11 -10.98
N ALA A 136 24.05 25.53 -11.72
CA ALA A 136 25.37 25.20 -11.21
C ALA A 136 26.45 25.48 -12.26
N ASN A 137 27.62 25.92 -11.79
CA ASN A 137 28.79 26.03 -12.64
C ASN A 137 29.33 24.64 -12.98
N PRO A 138 29.61 24.31 -14.27
CA PRO A 138 30.03 22.97 -14.67
C PRO A 138 31.55 22.77 -14.41
N THR A 139 32.00 23.10 -13.21
CA THR A 139 33.43 23.05 -12.83
C THR A 139 33.82 21.82 -12.04
N GLY A 140 32.86 20.88 -11.83
CA GLY A 140 33.05 19.63 -11.10
C GLY A 140 31.77 18.76 -11.11
N PRO A 141 31.79 17.60 -10.43
CA PRO A 141 30.60 16.78 -10.27
C PRO A 141 29.46 17.55 -9.60
N MET A 142 28.26 17.46 -10.15
CA MET A 142 27.07 18.04 -9.52
C MET A 142 26.69 17.23 -8.29
N HIS A 143 26.45 17.93 -7.22
CA HIS A 143 25.98 17.36 -5.96
C HIS A 143 24.46 17.41 -5.83
#